data_892fa0279586f54b35150e6b219cce7b
#
_entry.id   892fa0279586f54b35150e6b219cce7b
#
_cell.length_a   1.000
_cell.length_b   1.000
_cell.length_c   1.000
_cell.angle_alpha   90.00
_cell.angle_beta   90.00
_cell.angle_gamma   90.00
#
_symmetry.space_group_name_H-M   'P 1'
#
loop_
_entity.id
_entity.type
_entity.pdbx_description
1 polymer ?
#
loop_
_entity_poly.entity_id
_entity_poly.type
_entity_poly.pdbx_seq_one_letter_code
_entity_poly.pdbx_strand_id
1 'polypeptide(L)'
;RSIEISRANSSTLVYRVPYQNIKDKDEPFPFALKNPFIVYILFGKNDGGKDVIYVGKSKNGIAYRPTAHDDKYDKWTYCYILTQVFERSYFNDGSIQYIEDKWNNKFNSLGAFINTTKTTTSGTANLNDETDCDEYLEEVYQMLDVLGFDLITHHDDDPQVDDSFNDEAE
;
A
#
# COMPACT_ATOMS: atom_id res chain seq x y z
N ARG A 1 3.74 -17.00 -1.07
CA ARG A 1 2.35 -17.40 -0.90
C ARG A 1 1.47 -16.18 -0.70
N SER A 2 0.37 -16.10 -1.43
CA SER A 2 -0.58 -15.00 -1.30
C SER A 2 -1.41 -15.16 -0.03
N ILE A 3 -1.67 -14.04 0.63
CA ILE A 3 -2.48 -13.99 1.85
C ILE A 3 -3.57 -12.95 1.66
N GLU A 4 -4.80 -13.34 1.97
CA GLU A 4 -5.94 -12.43 2.04
C GLU A 4 -6.29 -12.18 3.50
N ILE A 5 -6.56 -10.94 3.84
CA ILE A 5 -7.14 -10.56 5.12
C ILE A 5 -8.45 -9.82 4.89
N SER A 6 -9.47 -10.30 5.58
CA SER A 6 -10.76 -9.66 5.65
C SER A 6 -11.21 -9.59 7.10
N ARG A 7 -12.16 -8.73 7.38
CA ARG A 7 -12.73 -8.57 8.71
C ARG A 7 -14.24 -8.78 8.63
N ALA A 8 -14.79 -9.54 9.58
CA ALA A 8 -16.22 -9.75 9.66
C ALA A 8 -16.94 -8.39 9.74
N ASN A 9 -18.04 -8.25 9.03
CA ASN A 9 -18.86 -7.03 8.95
C ASN A 9 -18.16 -5.81 8.36
N SER A 10 -17.00 -5.99 7.71
CA SER A 10 -16.31 -4.93 6.98
C SER A 10 -16.27 -5.23 5.49
N SER A 11 -16.25 -4.18 4.70
CA SER A 11 -16.01 -4.28 3.25
C SER A 11 -14.52 -4.30 2.88
N THR A 12 -13.62 -4.05 3.83
CA THR A 12 -12.20 -3.92 3.58
C THR A 12 -11.54 -5.26 3.27
N LEU A 13 -10.78 -5.30 2.19
CA LEU A 13 -9.97 -6.44 1.78
C LEU A 13 -8.54 -5.99 1.57
N VAL A 14 -7.59 -6.73 2.15
CA VAL A 14 -6.17 -6.50 1.95
C VAL A 14 -5.50 -7.82 1.55
N TYR A 15 -4.67 -7.76 0.53
CA TYR A 15 -3.89 -8.90 0.08
C TYR A 15 -2.40 -8.59 0.17
N ARG A 16 -1.62 -9.57 0.55
CA ARG A 16 -0.18 -9.58 0.30
C ARG A 16 0.11 -10.65 -0.74
N VAL A 17 0.64 -10.25 -1.87
CA VAL A 17 0.93 -11.14 -2.99
C VAL A 17 2.42 -11.06 -3.30
N PRO A 18 3.15 -12.20 -3.36
CA PRO A 18 4.50 -12.17 -3.88
C PRO A 18 4.49 -11.56 -5.28
N TYR A 19 5.39 -10.62 -5.52
CA TYR A 19 5.41 -9.89 -6.79
C TYR A 19 5.57 -10.83 -7.99
N GLN A 20 6.33 -11.90 -7.84
CA GLN A 20 6.52 -12.89 -8.87
C GLN A 20 5.21 -13.54 -9.32
N ASN A 21 4.26 -13.75 -8.41
CA ASN A 21 2.95 -14.32 -8.74
C ASN A 21 2.11 -13.38 -9.62
N ILE A 22 2.32 -12.08 -9.49
CA ILE A 22 1.66 -11.10 -10.36
C ILE A 22 2.29 -11.11 -11.76
N LYS A 23 3.61 -11.27 -11.81
CA LYS A 23 4.38 -11.25 -13.04
C LYS A 23 4.13 -12.49 -13.90
N ASP A 24 4.13 -13.65 -13.29
CA ASP A 24 4.10 -14.92 -14.02
C ASP A 24 2.76 -15.25 -14.64
N LYS A 25 1.68 -14.68 -14.17
CA LYS A 25 0.30 -14.89 -14.69
C LYS A 25 -0.14 -16.36 -14.80
N ASP A 26 0.73 -17.29 -14.45
CA ASP A 26 0.51 -18.73 -14.61
C ASP A 26 -0.31 -19.34 -13.49
N GLU A 27 -0.32 -18.70 -12.34
CA GLU A 27 -1.26 -19.06 -11.30
C GLU A 27 -2.53 -18.24 -11.48
N PRO A 28 -3.69 -18.88 -11.52
CA PRO A 28 -4.90 -18.11 -11.40
C PRO A 28 -4.74 -17.29 -10.12
N PHE A 29 -4.84 -16.00 -10.25
CA PHE A 29 -4.98 -15.12 -9.10
C PHE A 29 -5.93 -15.85 -8.15
N PRO A 30 -5.49 -16.22 -6.93
CA PRO A 30 -6.31 -17.04 -6.05
C PRO A 30 -7.63 -16.32 -5.69
N PHE A 31 -7.78 -15.13 -6.21
CA PHE A 31 -8.97 -14.31 -6.08
C PHE A 31 -9.29 -13.72 -7.44
N ALA A 32 -10.41 -14.04 -7.96
CA ALA A 32 -11.04 -13.15 -8.90
C ALA A 32 -11.34 -11.87 -8.13
N LEU A 33 -10.41 -10.93 -8.14
CA LEU A 33 -10.68 -9.59 -7.64
C LEU A 33 -11.80 -9.01 -8.46
N LYS A 34 -13.02 -9.15 -7.97
CA LYS A 34 -14.20 -8.61 -8.64
C LYS A 34 -14.17 -7.10 -8.67
N ASN A 35 -13.56 -6.48 -7.67
CA ASN A 35 -13.49 -5.03 -7.60
C ASN A 35 -12.33 -4.53 -8.46
N PRO A 36 -12.61 -3.77 -9.53
CA PRO A 36 -11.58 -3.22 -10.39
C PRO A 36 -10.84 -2.03 -9.76
N PHE A 37 -11.43 -1.39 -8.75
CA PHE A 37 -10.83 -0.24 -8.06
C PHE A 37 -9.92 -0.73 -6.95
N ILE A 38 -8.63 -0.48 -7.11
CA ILE A 38 -7.62 -0.88 -6.13
C ILE A 38 -6.59 0.22 -5.93
N VAL A 39 -6.02 0.24 -4.75
CA VAL A 39 -4.74 0.89 -4.48
C VAL A 39 -3.74 -0.22 -4.18
N TYR A 40 -2.52 -0.10 -4.67
CA TYR A 40 -1.50 -1.11 -4.42
C TYR A 40 -0.20 -0.46 -3.97
N ILE A 41 0.54 -1.21 -3.17
CA ILE A 41 1.86 -0.81 -2.68
C ILE A 41 2.84 -1.89 -3.09
N LEU A 42 3.79 -1.55 -3.95
CA LEU A 42 4.93 -2.40 -4.23
C LEU A 42 6.00 -2.14 -3.18
N PHE A 43 6.53 -3.20 -2.66
CA PHE A 43 7.61 -3.17 -1.69
C PHE A 43 8.79 -4.01 -2.17
N GLY A 44 9.97 -3.45 -2.07
CA GLY A 44 11.20 -4.13 -2.49
C GLY A 44 12.44 -3.46 -1.96
N LYS A 45 13.56 -3.80 -2.57
CA LYS A 45 14.86 -3.20 -2.24
C LYS A 45 15.53 -2.67 -3.50
N ASN A 46 16.24 -1.55 -3.38
CA ASN A 46 17.08 -1.06 -4.45
C ASN A 46 18.43 -1.80 -4.48
N ASP A 47 19.29 -1.46 -5.43
CA ASP A 47 20.63 -2.05 -5.54
C ASP A 47 21.51 -1.83 -4.33
N GLY A 48 21.29 -0.73 -3.60
CA GLY A 48 21.97 -0.43 -2.35
C GLY A 48 21.41 -1.15 -1.13
N GLY A 49 20.41 -2.02 -1.30
CA GLY A 49 19.78 -2.75 -0.20
C GLY A 49 18.79 -1.93 0.63
N LYS A 50 18.46 -0.72 0.23
CA LYS A 50 17.48 0.12 0.91
C LYS A 50 16.05 -0.25 0.50
N ASP A 51 15.15 -0.17 1.46
CA ASP A 51 13.73 -0.42 1.21
C ASP A 51 13.16 0.66 0.29
N VAL A 52 12.52 0.22 -0.76
CA VAL A 52 11.85 1.09 -1.73
C VAL A 52 10.39 0.71 -1.83
N ILE A 53 9.55 1.69 -2.06
CA ILE A 53 8.13 1.50 -2.27
C ILE A 53 7.66 2.23 -3.51
N TYR A 54 6.57 1.76 -4.05
CA TYR A 54 5.78 2.45 -5.05
C TYR A 54 4.31 2.32 -4.69
N VAL A 55 3.60 3.43 -4.66
CA VAL A 55 2.15 3.45 -4.45
C VAL A 55 1.47 3.76 -5.76
N GLY A 56 0.53 2.94 -6.14
CA GLY A 56 -0.23 3.11 -7.37
C GLY A 56 -1.70 2.83 -7.18
N LYS A 57 -2.47 3.10 -8.21
CA LYS A 57 -3.90 2.80 -8.25
C LYS A 57 -4.28 2.25 -9.60
N SER A 58 -5.38 1.53 -9.64
CA SER A 58 -5.98 1.03 -10.87
C SER A 58 -7.49 1.03 -10.74
N LYS A 59 -8.17 1.35 -11.84
CA LYS A 59 -9.61 1.18 -11.99
C LYS A 59 -9.97 -0.04 -12.86
N ASN A 60 -8.96 -0.75 -13.34
CA ASN A 60 -9.10 -1.91 -14.23
C ASN A 60 -8.54 -3.19 -13.61
N GLY A 61 -8.39 -3.22 -12.29
CA GLY A 61 -7.85 -4.35 -11.56
C GLY A 61 -6.33 -4.42 -11.57
N ILE A 62 -5.80 -5.53 -11.03
CA ILE A 62 -4.37 -5.69 -10.74
C ILE A 62 -3.54 -6.14 -11.95
N ALA A 63 -4.16 -6.68 -12.98
CA ALA A 63 -3.44 -7.45 -14.02
C ALA A 63 -2.48 -6.61 -14.88
N TYR A 64 -2.65 -5.30 -14.90
CA TYR A 64 -1.90 -4.45 -15.85
C TYR A 64 -0.94 -3.44 -15.22
N ARG A 65 -1.26 -2.93 -14.05
CA ARG A 65 -0.53 -1.78 -13.50
C ARG A 65 0.73 -2.12 -12.71
N PRO A 66 0.75 -3.12 -11.83
CA PRO A 66 1.98 -3.39 -11.06
C PRO A 66 3.14 -3.83 -11.92
N THR A 67 2.89 -4.61 -12.97
CA THR A 67 3.93 -5.12 -13.87
C THR A 67 4.49 -4.05 -14.81
N ALA A 68 3.81 -2.92 -14.97
CA ALA A 68 4.33 -1.79 -15.76
C ALA A 68 5.56 -1.13 -15.11
N HIS A 69 5.92 -1.52 -13.89
CA HIS A 69 7.05 -0.96 -13.15
C HIS A 69 8.27 -1.89 -13.13
N ASP A 70 8.22 -3.02 -13.81
CA ASP A 70 9.31 -4.01 -13.86
C ASP A 70 10.65 -3.41 -14.31
N ASP A 71 10.62 -2.48 -15.24
CA ASP A 71 11.84 -1.92 -15.85
C ASP A 71 12.59 -0.94 -14.92
N LYS A 72 11.99 -0.53 -13.83
CA LYS A 72 12.57 0.48 -12.94
C LYS A 72 13.32 -0.09 -11.74
N TYR A 73 12.86 -1.22 -11.22
CA TYR A 73 13.43 -1.83 -10.02
C TYR A 73 13.28 -3.35 -10.11
N ASP A 74 14.38 -4.04 -10.23
CA ASP A 74 14.40 -5.50 -10.42
C ASP A 74 14.06 -6.30 -9.15
N LYS A 75 13.73 -5.62 -8.05
CA LYS A 75 13.70 -6.28 -6.73
C LYS A 75 12.43 -6.03 -5.94
N TRP A 76 11.29 -5.97 -6.61
CA TRP A 76 10.01 -5.99 -5.92
C TRP A 76 9.79 -7.36 -5.29
N THR A 77 9.47 -7.37 -3.99
CA THR A 77 9.25 -8.59 -3.22
C THR A 77 7.77 -8.89 -3.09
N TYR A 78 7.00 -7.89 -2.70
CA TYR A 78 5.57 -8.02 -2.45
C TYR A 78 4.78 -6.90 -3.10
N CYS A 79 3.54 -7.24 -3.42
CA CYS A 79 2.50 -6.28 -3.74
C CYS A 79 1.41 -6.39 -2.68
N TYR A 80 1.13 -5.30 -2.00
CA TYR A 80 -0.02 -5.18 -1.11
C TYR A 80 -1.16 -4.58 -1.89
N ILE A 81 -2.29 -5.25 -1.92
CA ILE A 81 -3.48 -4.80 -2.66
C ILE A 81 -4.52 -4.37 -1.65
N LEU A 82 -4.95 -3.13 -1.77
CA LEU A 82 -5.92 -2.50 -0.89
C LEU A 82 -7.20 -2.29 -1.69
N THR A 83 -8.24 -2.98 -1.29
CA THR A 83 -9.52 -2.92 -2.01
C THR A 83 -10.69 -3.16 -1.05
N GLN A 84 -11.86 -3.39 -1.61
CA GLN A 84 -13.09 -3.69 -0.88
C GLN A 84 -13.84 -4.84 -1.53
N VAL A 85 -14.67 -5.51 -0.73
CA VAL A 85 -15.65 -6.45 -1.26
C VAL A 85 -16.53 -5.74 -2.27
N PHE A 86 -16.59 -6.27 -3.49
CA PHE A 86 -17.23 -5.59 -4.63
C PHE A 86 -18.67 -5.19 -4.37
N GLU A 87 -19.44 -6.07 -3.78
CA GLU A 87 -20.88 -5.88 -3.54
C GLU A 87 -21.16 -4.77 -2.51
N ARG A 88 -20.17 -4.37 -1.72
CA ARG A 88 -20.27 -3.35 -0.68
C ARG A 88 -19.27 -2.22 -0.86
N SER A 89 -18.67 -2.13 -2.04
CA SER A 89 -17.65 -1.14 -2.32
C SER A 89 -18.26 0.22 -2.64
N TYR A 90 -17.65 1.26 -2.05
CA TYR A 90 -17.86 2.64 -2.44
C TYR A 90 -16.70 3.19 -3.27
N PHE A 91 -15.70 2.35 -3.59
CA PHE A 91 -14.52 2.80 -4.32
C PHE A 91 -14.89 3.30 -5.71
N ASN A 92 -14.30 4.43 -6.07
CA ASN A 92 -14.38 5.09 -7.36
C ASN A 92 -13.05 5.80 -7.64
N ASP A 93 -12.96 6.52 -8.74
CA ASP A 93 -11.75 7.27 -9.09
C ASP A 93 -11.32 8.25 -7.99
N GLY A 94 -12.25 8.95 -7.37
CA GLY A 94 -11.96 9.91 -6.31
C GLY A 94 -11.43 9.27 -5.04
N SER A 95 -12.04 8.18 -4.60
CA SER A 95 -11.64 7.48 -3.38
C SER A 95 -10.27 6.83 -3.50
N ILE A 96 -9.98 6.16 -4.61
CA ILE A 96 -8.65 5.53 -4.79
C ILE A 96 -7.57 6.59 -4.96
N GLN A 97 -7.87 7.74 -5.55
CA GLN A 97 -6.93 8.86 -5.63
C GLN A 97 -6.62 9.42 -4.23
N TYR A 98 -7.64 9.62 -3.42
CA TYR A 98 -7.48 10.08 -2.04
C TYR A 98 -6.64 9.12 -1.20
N ILE A 99 -6.92 7.82 -1.29
CA ILE A 99 -6.18 6.78 -0.58
C ILE A 99 -4.72 6.72 -1.05
N GLU A 100 -4.48 6.79 -2.35
CA GLU A 100 -3.12 6.83 -2.90
C GLU A 100 -2.35 8.04 -2.36
N ASP A 101 -2.95 9.22 -2.35
CA ASP A 101 -2.31 10.44 -1.87
C ASP A 101 -1.98 10.34 -0.37
N LYS A 102 -2.87 9.79 0.44
CA LYS A 102 -2.63 9.58 1.87
C LYS A 102 -1.46 8.63 2.11
N TRP A 103 -1.37 7.54 1.36
CA TRP A 103 -0.24 6.62 1.45
C TRP A 103 1.07 7.28 1.03
N ASN A 104 1.07 8.05 -0.06
CA ASN A 104 2.25 8.77 -0.51
C ASN A 104 2.73 9.76 0.55
N ASN A 105 1.82 10.50 1.15
CA ASN A 105 2.15 11.44 2.23
C ASN A 105 2.71 10.69 3.46
N LYS A 106 2.11 9.56 3.81
CA LYS A 106 2.58 8.74 4.95
C LYS A 106 4.00 8.25 4.71
N PHE A 107 4.28 7.65 3.56
CA PHE A 107 5.61 7.15 3.24
C PHE A 107 6.66 8.25 3.17
N ASN A 108 6.31 9.40 2.61
CA ASN A 108 7.22 10.53 2.56
C ASN A 108 7.54 11.07 3.96
N SER A 109 6.56 11.06 4.87
CA SER A 109 6.77 11.53 6.25
C SER A 109 7.64 10.61 7.09
N LEU A 110 7.59 9.30 6.84
CA LEU A 110 8.33 8.32 7.62
C LEU A 110 9.84 8.35 7.35
N GLY A 111 10.25 8.70 6.13
CA GLY A 111 11.66 8.79 5.76
C GLY A 111 12.43 7.46 5.73
N ALA A 112 11.83 6.36 6.16
CA ALA A 112 12.45 5.03 6.21
C ALA A 112 12.48 4.33 4.86
N PHE A 113 11.66 4.80 3.92
CA PHE A 113 11.50 4.23 2.59
C PHE A 113 11.86 5.26 1.52
N ILE A 114 12.42 4.77 0.43
CA ILE A 114 12.55 5.57 -0.78
C ILE A 114 11.23 5.43 -1.54
N ASN A 115 10.43 6.49 -1.55
CA ASN A 115 9.19 6.51 -2.30
C ASN A 115 9.47 6.87 -3.76
N THR A 116 9.28 5.91 -4.65
CA THR A 116 9.51 6.08 -6.08
C THR A 116 8.29 6.57 -6.84
N THR A 117 7.18 6.79 -6.15
CA THR A 117 5.94 7.27 -6.74
C THR A 117 6.10 8.72 -7.17
N LYS A 118 5.69 9.02 -8.40
CA LYS A 118 5.60 10.40 -8.86
C LYS A 118 4.38 11.07 -8.21
N THR A 119 4.58 12.24 -7.65
CA THR A 119 3.48 13.02 -7.09
C THR A 119 2.44 13.31 -8.16
N THR A 120 1.23 12.88 -7.94
CA THR A 120 0.09 13.23 -8.77
C THR A 120 -0.75 14.30 -8.08
N THR A 121 -1.43 15.12 -8.88
CA THR A 121 -2.37 16.08 -8.33
C THR A 121 -3.54 15.34 -7.69
N SER A 122 -3.84 15.69 -6.45
CA SER A 122 -4.95 15.09 -5.72
C SER A 122 -6.27 15.34 -6.42
N GLY A 123 -7.05 14.29 -6.58
CA GLY A 123 -8.46 14.43 -6.92
C GLY A 123 -9.23 15.00 -5.72
N THR A 124 -10.32 15.70 -6.00
CA THR A 124 -11.21 16.17 -4.95
C THR A 124 -12.24 15.09 -4.62
N ALA A 125 -12.04 14.41 -3.50
CA ALA A 125 -13.12 13.66 -2.89
C ALA A 125 -14.07 14.62 -2.16
N ASN A 126 -15.34 14.30 -2.08
CA ASN A 126 -16.24 15.08 -1.24
C ASN A 126 -16.01 14.74 0.25
N LEU A 127 -16.50 15.57 1.14
CA LEU A 127 -16.22 15.45 2.58
C LEU A 127 -16.70 14.11 3.20
N ASN A 128 -17.80 13.55 2.71
CA ASN A 128 -18.29 12.27 3.19
C ASN A 128 -17.39 11.11 2.73
N ASP A 129 -16.94 11.18 1.49
CA ASP A 129 -16.01 10.17 0.94
C ASP A 129 -14.67 10.20 1.66
N GLU A 130 -14.20 11.37 2.08
CA GLU A 130 -12.97 11.52 2.85
C GLU A 130 -13.09 10.83 4.22
N THR A 131 -14.20 11.00 4.92
CA THR A 131 -14.43 10.32 6.21
C THR A 131 -14.42 8.80 6.04
N ASP A 132 -15.12 8.29 5.05
CA ASP A 132 -15.15 6.86 4.76
C ASP A 132 -13.76 6.32 4.38
N CYS A 133 -13.00 7.08 3.60
CA CYS A 133 -11.64 6.72 3.22
C CYS A 133 -10.69 6.74 4.42
N ASP A 134 -10.84 7.69 5.33
CA ASP A 134 -10.02 7.75 6.55
C ASP A 134 -10.30 6.56 7.47
N GLU A 135 -11.57 6.17 7.62
CA GLU A 135 -11.95 4.95 8.36
C GLU A 135 -11.37 3.70 7.68
N TYR A 136 -11.43 3.64 6.37
CA TYR A 136 -10.82 2.56 5.60
C TYR A 136 -9.32 2.46 5.85
N LEU A 137 -8.61 3.58 5.83
CA LEU A 137 -7.17 3.64 6.07
C LEU A 137 -6.79 3.14 7.47
N GLU A 138 -7.55 3.52 8.48
CA GLU A 138 -7.33 3.03 9.85
C GLU A 138 -7.43 1.51 9.93
N GLU A 139 -8.42 0.95 9.27
CA GLU A 139 -8.60 -0.50 9.21
C GLU A 139 -7.48 -1.19 8.44
N VAL A 140 -7.08 -0.61 7.32
CA VAL A 140 -5.97 -1.11 6.50
C VAL A 140 -4.66 -1.12 7.28
N TYR A 141 -4.37 -0.11 8.06
CA TYR A 141 -3.17 -0.06 8.90
C TYR A 141 -3.09 -1.27 9.83
N GLN A 142 -4.19 -1.63 10.47
CA GLN A 142 -4.25 -2.79 11.35
C GLN A 142 -4.05 -4.10 10.58
N MET A 143 -4.64 -4.20 9.39
CA MET A 143 -4.50 -5.39 8.54
C MET A 143 -3.09 -5.56 7.99
N LEU A 144 -2.43 -4.48 7.60
CA LEU A 144 -1.04 -4.50 7.13
C LEU A 144 -0.08 -4.93 8.23
N ASP A 145 -0.33 -4.51 9.45
CA ASP A 145 0.45 -4.94 10.61
C ASP A 145 0.38 -6.46 10.79
N VAL A 146 -0.81 -7.04 10.70
CA VAL A 146 -0.99 -8.51 10.73
C VAL A 146 -0.23 -9.21 9.61
N LEU A 147 -0.15 -8.58 8.43
CA LEU A 147 0.61 -9.11 7.30
C LEU A 147 2.13 -8.93 7.43
N GLY A 148 2.59 -8.33 8.51
CA GLY A 148 4.01 -8.10 8.76
C GLY A 148 4.56 -6.83 8.12
N PHE A 149 3.69 -5.96 7.61
CA PHE A 149 4.06 -4.65 7.09
C PHE A 149 3.78 -3.60 8.14
N ASP A 150 4.66 -3.58 9.16
CA ASP A 150 4.54 -2.72 10.32
C ASP A 150 5.11 -1.32 10.03
N LEU A 151 4.27 -0.49 9.46
CA LEU A 151 4.64 0.90 9.15
C LEU A 151 4.46 1.83 10.32
N ILE A 152 3.45 1.57 11.14
CA ILE A 152 3.00 2.52 12.15
C ILE A 152 3.79 2.31 13.43
N THR A 153 3.79 1.09 13.94
CA THR A 153 4.43 0.80 15.22
C THR A 153 5.94 0.78 15.11
N HIS A 154 6.49 0.36 13.99
CA HIS A 154 7.94 0.25 13.83
C HIS A 154 8.61 1.59 13.51
N HIS A 155 7.92 2.48 12.81
CA HIS A 155 8.50 3.76 12.38
C HIS A 155 8.01 4.95 13.18
N ASP A 156 6.83 4.89 13.75
CA ASP A 156 6.34 5.93 14.67
C ASP A 156 6.91 5.75 16.08
N ASP A 157 7.18 4.49 16.47
CA ASP A 157 7.85 4.11 17.72
C ASP A 157 9.35 3.85 17.52
N ASP A 158 9.86 3.97 16.30
CA ASP A 158 11.29 4.05 16.15
C ASP A 158 11.71 5.25 17.00
N PRO A 159 12.22 5.01 18.19
CA PRO A 159 12.58 6.10 19.05
C PRO A 159 13.53 6.89 18.21
N GLN A 160 13.13 8.08 17.87
CA GLN A 160 14.06 9.05 17.38
C GLN A 160 15.28 8.80 18.19
N VAL A 161 16.26 8.17 17.55
CA VAL A 161 17.51 7.88 18.21
C VAL A 161 17.82 9.17 18.91
N ASP A 162 17.68 9.12 20.20
CA ASP A 162 17.72 10.33 20.97
C ASP A 162 19.12 10.88 20.76
N ASP A 163 19.24 11.76 19.81
CA ASP A 163 20.51 12.43 19.53
C ASP A 163 21.06 13.08 20.80
N SER A 164 20.18 13.29 21.78
CA SER A 164 20.60 13.74 23.11
C SER A 164 21.50 12.73 23.83
N PHE A 165 21.40 11.43 23.53
CA PHE A 165 22.30 10.43 24.09
C PHE A 165 23.70 10.50 23.52
N ASN A 166 23.83 10.93 22.28
CA ASN A 166 25.13 11.10 21.66
C ASN A 166 25.86 12.35 22.19
N ASP A 167 25.11 13.37 22.58
CA ASP A 167 25.67 14.59 23.16
C ASP A 167 26.13 14.38 24.61
N GLU A 168 25.50 13.46 25.34
CA GLU A 168 25.92 13.13 26.73
C GLU A 168 27.10 12.16 26.77
N ALA A 169 27.38 11.47 25.68
CA ALA A 169 28.52 10.53 25.61
C ALA A 169 29.86 11.20 25.26
N GLU A 170 29.82 12.47 24.96
CA GLU A 170 31.04 13.30 24.78
C GLU A 170 31.45 13.97 26.08
#